data_3c18ee09554d6c8e00e5cadb83afd5e3
#
_entry.id   3c18ee09554d6c8e00e5cadb83afd5e3
#
_cell.length_a   1.000
_cell.length_b   1.000
_cell.length_c   1.000
_cell.angle_alpha   90.00
_cell.angle_beta   90.00
_cell.angle_gamma   90.00
#
_symmetry.space_group_name_H-M   'P 1'
#
loop_
_entity.id
_entity.type
_entity.pdbx_description
1 polymer ?
#
loop_
_entity_poly.entity_id
_entity_poly.type
_entity_poly.pdbx_seq_one_letter_code
_entity_poly.pdbx_strand_id
1 'polypeptide(L)'
;MTEDNFVDYVSLNLRSGNGGRGSSHLRREKFVAKGGPDGGDGGNGGDIIFRGDANIWTLYTFKFKKHFKAGHGGDGGRNNRSGKKGQNIIIKVPLGTTILEKKTNKTLAEVTENNKEIVLLRGGLGGRGNCYFKSPTNRTPRYSQNGIPGEEMVITLELKILADVGLVGFPNAGKSTLLASITSAKPKIGDYEFTTLKPNLGIVEYKDFKTFVVADIPGIIEGASSGKGLGHYFLRHVERNSILLFLISAEHDIYKRFLILKEEMLKFNPELLDKKFIVVISKIDLIEVSKRSLFLDKVNKEFKSISVLALSSITNLGLDTLKDKLWKVLNSAQIE
;
A
#
# COMPACT_ATOMS: atom_id res chain seq x y z
N MET A 1 15.78 19.39 -12.08
CA MET A 1 14.60 18.62 -12.53
C MET A 1 14.22 17.71 -11.37
N THR A 2 13.26 18.14 -10.54
CA THR A 2 12.76 17.36 -9.40
C THR A 2 11.39 16.83 -9.82
N GLU A 3 11.38 15.69 -10.54
CA GLU A 3 10.14 15.01 -10.85
C GLU A 3 9.52 14.44 -9.57
N ASP A 4 8.24 14.68 -9.39
CA ASP A 4 7.43 14.12 -8.32
C ASP A 4 7.48 12.59 -8.39
N ASN A 5 8.24 11.96 -7.49
CA ASN A 5 8.41 10.51 -7.44
C ASN A 5 7.32 9.79 -6.62
N PHE A 6 6.25 10.49 -6.23
CA PHE A 6 5.14 9.88 -5.51
C PHE A 6 3.92 9.76 -6.42
N VAL A 7 3.40 8.54 -6.53
CA VAL A 7 2.20 8.22 -7.32
C VAL A 7 1.30 7.34 -6.45
N ASP A 8 0.08 7.79 -6.22
CA ASP A 8 -0.95 7.13 -5.41
C ASP A 8 -2.11 6.56 -6.23
N TYR A 9 -2.19 6.94 -7.50
CA TYR A 9 -3.23 6.52 -8.42
C TYR A 9 -2.64 6.16 -9.77
N VAL A 10 -2.89 4.94 -10.25
CA VAL A 10 -2.39 4.48 -11.55
C VAL A 10 -3.31 3.43 -12.17
N SER A 11 -3.53 3.53 -13.48
CA SER A 11 -4.28 2.50 -14.23
C SER A 11 -3.33 1.51 -14.88
N LEU A 12 -3.64 0.20 -14.73
CA LEU A 12 -2.87 -0.91 -15.29
C LEU A 12 -3.73 -1.75 -16.21
N ASN A 13 -3.12 -2.26 -17.28
CA ASN A 13 -3.72 -3.23 -18.19
C ASN A 13 -3.14 -4.61 -17.86
N LEU A 14 -3.99 -5.51 -17.44
CA LEU A 14 -3.62 -6.85 -17.02
C LEU A 14 -4.15 -7.88 -17.99
N ARG A 15 -3.33 -8.88 -18.30
CA ARG A 15 -3.73 -10.03 -19.11
C ARG A 15 -3.11 -11.29 -18.52
N SER A 16 -3.94 -12.25 -18.13
CA SER A 16 -3.47 -13.58 -17.75
C SER A 16 -3.08 -14.41 -18.97
N GLY A 17 -2.38 -15.50 -18.73
CA GLY A 17 -1.94 -16.39 -19.82
C GLY A 17 -3.09 -17.22 -20.39
N ASN A 18 -3.08 -17.46 -21.69
CA ASN A 18 -3.99 -18.43 -22.30
C ASN A 18 -3.54 -19.85 -21.98
N GLY A 19 -4.47 -20.78 -21.88
CA GLY A 19 -4.16 -22.21 -21.86
C GLY A 19 -3.61 -22.67 -23.18
N GLY A 20 -2.67 -23.61 -23.14
CA GLY A 20 -2.13 -24.28 -24.32
C GLY A 20 -3.15 -25.27 -24.93
N ARG A 21 -3.02 -25.57 -26.21
CA ARG A 21 -3.85 -26.54 -26.90
C ARG A 21 -3.46 -27.97 -26.51
N GLY A 22 -4.42 -28.87 -26.32
CA GLY A 22 -4.17 -30.31 -26.27
C GLY A 22 -3.67 -30.88 -27.61
N SER A 23 -2.90 -31.93 -27.53
CA SER A 23 -2.35 -32.62 -28.74
C SER A 23 -3.31 -33.68 -29.25
N SER A 24 -3.48 -33.75 -30.58
CA SER A 24 -4.23 -34.83 -31.28
C SER A 24 -3.29 -35.87 -31.88
N HIS A 25 -2.05 -35.95 -31.39
CA HIS A 25 -1.02 -36.85 -31.92
C HIS A 25 -1.41 -38.32 -31.75
N LEU A 26 -1.10 -39.10 -32.77
CA LEU A 26 -1.23 -40.57 -32.78
C LEU A 26 0.17 -41.20 -32.82
N ARG A 27 0.43 -42.16 -31.97
CA ARG A 27 1.69 -42.88 -31.84
C ARG A 27 2.03 -43.58 -33.15
N ARG A 28 3.24 -43.37 -33.64
CA ARG A 28 3.78 -44.03 -34.83
C ARG A 28 5.17 -44.54 -34.48
N GLU A 29 5.29 -45.86 -34.50
CA GLU A 29 6.59 -46.52 -34.27
C GLU A 29 6.83 -47.60 -35.31
N LYS A 30 8.09 -47.98 -35.50
CA LYS A 30 8.49 -49.06 -36.40
C LYS A 30 7.83 -50.35 -35.91
N PHE A 31 7.19 -51.06 -36.78
CA PHE A 31 6.43 -52.30 -36.51
C PHE A 31 5.12 -52.16 -35.72
N VAL A 32 4.65 -50.95 -35.44
CA VAL A 32 3.34 -50.72 -34.81
C VAL A 32 2.41 -50.01 -35.79
N ALA A 33 1.57 -50.76 -36.45
CA ALA A 33 0.69 -50.24 -37.52
C ALA A 33 -0.43 -49.32 -36.98
N LYS A 34 -0.88 -49.52 -35.74
CA LYS A 34 -1.98 -48.77 -35.11
C LYS A 34 -1.60 -48.41 -33.66
N GLY A 35 -0.79 -47.35 -33.45
CA GLY A 35 -0.22 -46.99 -32.17
C GLY A 35 -1.19 -46.31 -31.19
N GLY A 36 -2.39 -45.93 -31.61
CA GLY A 36 -3.37 -45.26 -30.73
C GLY A 36 -3.08 -43.78 -30.39
N PRO A 37 -3.96 -43.13 -29.64
CA PRO A 37 -3.76 -41.74 -29.21
C PRO A 37 -2.69 -41.66 -28.15
N ASP A 38 -1.76 -40.69 -28.29
CA ASP A 38 -0.67 -40.40 -27.35
C ASP A 38 -0.44 -38.90 -27.16
N GLY A 39 -1.40 -38.08 -27.57
CA GLY A 39 -1.36 -36.64 -27.41
C GLY A 39 -1.61 -36.23 -25.96
N GLY A 40 -0.70 -35.46 -25.37
CA GLY A 40 -0.80 -34.92 -24.04
C GLY A 40 -1.68 -33.66 -23.95
N ASP A 41 -2.01 -33.28 -22.75
CA ASP A 41 -2.80 -32.07 -22.43
C ASP A 41 -1.99 -30.81 -22.65
N GLY A 42 -2.63 -29.68 -22.98
CA GLY A 42 -2.03 -28.36 -22.93
C GLY A 42 -1.74 -27.90 -21.48
N GLY A 43 -0.76 -27.08 -21.33
CA GLY A 43 -0.45 -26.45 -20.03
C GLY A 43 -1.43 -25.31 -19.72
N ASN A 44 -1.67 -25.05 -18.45
CA ASN A 44 -2.45 -23.90 -18.03
C ASN A 44 -1.66 -22.61 -18.25
N GLY A 45 -2.34 -21.49 -18.53
CA GLY A 45 -1.77 -20.16 -18.55
C GLY A 45 -1.30 -19.71 -17.17
N GLY A 46 -0.45 -18.70 -17.13
CA GLY A 46 0.01 -18.07 -15.90
C GLY A 46 -1.02 -17.10 -15.33
N ASP A 47 -1.01 -16.95 -14.01
CA ASP A 47 -1.89 -16.08 -13.25
C ASP A 47 -1.28 -14.69 -13.08
N ILE A 48 -2.11 -13.65 -12.82
CA ILE A 48 -1.69 -12.35 -12.33
C ILE A 48 -1.97 -12.28 -10.83
N ILE A 49 -0.90 -12.08 -10.05
CA ILE A 49 -0.91 -12.12 -8.60
C ILE A 49 -0.42 -10.78 -8.06
N PHE A 50 -1.16 -10.19 -7.13
CA PHE A 50 -0.70 -9.04 -6.35
C PHE A 50 -0.13 -9.51 -5.03
N ARG A 51 0.98 -8.89 -4.61
CA ARG A 51 1.63 -9.18 -3.32
C ARG A 51 1.93 -7.88 -2.61
N GLY A 52 1.54 -7.77 -1.35
CA GLY A 52 1.90 -6.66 -0.48
C GLY A 52 3.40 -6.67 -0.16
N ASP A 53 4.05 -5.53 -0.24
CA ASP A 53 5.46 -5.36 0.12
C ASP A 53 5.61 -4.09 0.96
N ALA A 54 5.93 -4.26 2.25
CA ALA A 54 6.11 -3.18 3.21
C ALA A 54 7.30 -2.25 2.89
N ASN A 55 8.20 -2.65 1.98
CA ASN A 55 9.33 -1.82 1.57
C ASN A 55 8.99 -0.91 0.37
N ILE A 56 7.80 -1.04 -0.19
CA ILE A 56 7.33 -0.19 -1.30
C ILE A 56 6.36 0.86 -0.72
N TRP A 57 6.62 2.14 -1.02
CA TRP A 57 5.90 3.29 -0.45
C TRP A 57 5.01 4.03 -1.45
N THR A 58 5.16 3.74 -2.75
CA THR A 58 4.51 4.49 -3.81
C THR A 58 4.26 3.59 -5.01
N LEU A 59 3.27 3.95 -5.81
CA LEU A 59 2.98 3.31 -7.08
C LEU A 59 3.81 3.85 -8.25
N TYR A 60 4.87 4.63 -7.97
CA TYR A 60 5.67 5.34 -8.98
C TYR A 60 6.24 4.45 -10.08
N THR A 61 6.66 3.22 -9.76
CA THR A 61 7.17 2.26 -10.74
C THR A 61 6.14 1.92 -11.82
N PHE A 62 4.85 2.01 -11.49
CA PHE A 62 3.76 1.71 -12.41
C PHE A 62 3.41 2.89 -13.34
N LYS A 63 3.94 4.09 -13.09
CA LYS A 63 3.83 5.23 -14.02
C LYS A 63 4.43 4.88 -15.38
N PHE A 64 5.52 4.11 -15.39
CA PHE A 64 6.26 3.72 -16.60
C PHE A 64 5.89 2.33 -17.11
N LYS A 65 5.47 1.41 -16.26
CA LYS A 65 5.11 0.04 -16.62
C LYS A 65 3.63 -0.20 -16.34
N LYS A 66 2.80 -0.03 -17.38
CA LYS A 66 1.34 -0.11 -17.28
C LYS A 66 0.75 -1.43 -17.79
N HIS A 67 1.53 -2.27 -18.49
CA HIS A 67 1.06 -3.49 -19.11
C HIS A 67 1.73 -4.70 -18.47
N PHE A 68 0.93 -5.62 -17.98
CA PHE A 68 1.38 -6.87 -17.38
C PHE A 68 0.68 -8.05 -18.08
N LYS A 69 1.49 -8.96 -18.66
CA LYS A 69 1.00 -10.12 -19.39
C LYS A 69 1.68 -11.36 -18.84
N ALA A 70 0.90 -12.30 -18.27
CA ALA A 70 1.42 -13.56 -17.80
C ALA A 70 1.71 -14.52 -18.97
N GLY A 71 2.54 -15.52 -18.72
CA GLY A 71 2.95 -16.48 -19.73
C GLY A 71 1.80 -17.36 -20.18
N HIS A 72 1.75 -17.70 -21.48
CA HIS A 72 0.82 -18.69 -22.02
C HIS A 72 1.24 -20.10 -21.61
N GLY A 73 0.28 -20.99 -21.46
CA GLY A 73 0.53 -22.41 -21.35
C GLY A 73 1.08 -22.98 -22.67
N GLY A 74 2.00 -23.91 -22.57
CA GLY A 74 2.55 -24.63 -23.73
C GLY A 74 1.54 -25.64 -24.29
N ASP A 75 1.62 -25.90 -25.57
CA ASP A 75 0.80 -26.95 -26.19
C ASP A 75 1.20 -28.35 -25.73
N GLY A 76 0.26 -29.26 -25.70
CA GLY A 76 0.48 -30.67 -25.43
C GLY A 76 1.38 -31.31 -26.49
N GLY A 77 2.26 -32.20 -26.05
CA GLY A 77 3.21 -32.90 -26.87
C GLY A 77 2.79 -34.32 -27.21
N ARG A 78 3.71 -35.03 -27.87
CA ARG A 78 3.65 -36.49 -28.13
C ARG A 78 3.96 -37.27 -26.87
N ASN A 79 3.70 -38.56 -26.85
CA ASN A 79 4.02 -39.47 -25.74
C ASN A 79 3.41 -39.01 -24.42
N ASN A 80 2.17 -38.55 -24.43
CA ASN A 80 1.41 -38.04 -23.29
C ASN A 80 2.09 -36.89 -22.54
N ARG A 81 3.00 -36.15 -23.20
CA ARG A 81 3.66 -35.00 -22.57
C ARG A 81 2.71 -33.84 -22.49
N SER A 82 2.38 -33.43 -21.27
CA SER A 82 1.63 -32.19 -21.02
C SER A 82 2.46 -30.95 -21.34
N GLY A 83 1.81 -29.92 -21.84
CA GLY A 83 2.41 -28.62 -22.07
C GLY A 83 2.89 -27.98 -20.74
N LYS A 84 3.93 -27.18 -20.80
CA LYS A 84 4.44 -26.44 -19.63
C LYS A 84 3.40 -25.41 -19.15
N LYS A 85 3.25 -25.26 -17.83
CA LYS A 85 2.44 -24.19 -17.26
C LYS A 85 3.06 -22.83 -17.61
N GLY A 86 2.24 -21.84 -17.97
CA GLY A 86 2.65 -20.46 -18.18
C GLY A 86 3.19 -19.84 -16.87
N GLN A 87 4.15 -18.93 -17.02
CA GLN A 87 4.75 -18.25 -15.89
C GLN A 87 3.77 -17.24 -15.29
N ASN A 88 3.56 -17.29 -13.98
CA ASN A 88 2.80 -16.30 -13.23
C ASN A 88 3.56 -14.97 -13.17
N ILE A 89 2.81 -13.86 -13.11
CA ILE A 89 3.38 -12.55 -12.79
C ILE A 89 2.96 -12.14 -11.38
N ILE A 90 3.95 -11.82 -10.56
CA ILE A 90 3.73 -11.25 -9.23
C ILE A 90 4.00 -9.75 -9.32
N ILE A 91 2.96 -8.96 -9.02
CA ILE A 91 3.00 -7.49 -8.99
C ILE A 91 3.07 -7.09 -7.52
N LYS A 92 4.21 -6.54 -7.10
CA LYS A 92 4.42 -6.06 -5.75
C LYS A 92 3.87 -4.65 -5.62
N VAL A 93 3.03 -4.43 -4.61
CA VAL A 93 2.38 -3.13 -4.34
C VAL A 93 2.54 -2.75 -2.86
N PRO A 94 2.51 -1.44 -2.54
CA PRO A 94 2.49 -0.97 -1.15
C PRO A 94 1.32 -1.56 -0.36
N LEU A 95 1.49 -1.67 0.95
CA LEU A 95 0.37 -1.96 1.85
C LEU A 95 -0.66 -0.83 1.80
N GLY A 96 -1.95 -1.18 1.94
CA GLY A 96 -3.06 -0.24 1.81
C GLY A 96 -3.42 0.12 0.37
N THR A 97 -2.88 -0.61 -0.61
CA THR A 97 -3.29 -0.46 -2.01
C THR A 97 -4.65 -1.11 -2.24
N THR A 98 -5.61 -0.33 -2.72
CA THR A 98 -6.92 -0.80 -3.19
C THR A 98 -6.86 -1.03 -4.69
N ILE A 99 -7.36 -2.17 -5.13
CA ILE A 99 -7.47 -2.55 -6.53
C ILE A 99 -8.90 -2.36 -6.97
N LEU A 100 -9.15 -1.45 -7.90
CA LEU A 100 -10.47 -1.12 -8.43
C LEU A 100 -10.58 -1.58 -9.89
N GLU A 101 -11.75 -2.07 -10.28
CA GLU A 101 -12.05 -2.25 -11.69
C GLU A 101 -12.28 -0.88 -12.35
N LYS A 102 -11.53 -0.55 -13.40
CA LYS A 102 -11.60 0.79 -14.02
C LYS A 102 -12.96 1.13 -14.61
N LYS A 103 -13.71 0.14 -15.11
CA LYS A 103 -15.01 0.37 -15.76
C LYS A 103 -16.14 0.65 -14.75
N THR A 104 -16.16 -0.06 -13.63
CA THR A 104 -17.25 -0.04 -12.66
C THR A 104 -16.90 0.70 -11.38
N ASN A 105 -15.64 1.07 -11.18
CA ASN A 105 -15.07 1.58 -9.93
C ASN A 105 -15.33 0.66 -8.72
N LYS A 106 -15.65 -0.62 -8.98
CA LYS A 106 -15.87 -1.61 -7.92
C LYS A 106 -14.54 -2.04 -7.32
N THR A 107 -14.46 -2.09 -6.00
CA THR A 107 -13.31 -2.66 -5.29
C THR A 107 -13.24 -4.17 -5.53
N LEU A 108 -12.15 -4.64 -6.12
CA LEU A 108 -11.87 -6.04 -6.37
C LEU A 108 -11.12 -6.68 -5.21
N ALA A 109 -10.13 -5.97 -4.66
CA ALA A 109 -9.32 -6.44 -3.54
C ALA A 109 -8.64 -5.26 -2.84
N GLU A 110 -8.20 -5.51 -1.61
CA GLU A 110 -7.38 -4.58 -0.81
C GLU A 110 -6.15 -5.33 -0.26
N VAL A 111 -4.97 -4.74 -0.44
CA VAL A 111 -3.70 -5.34 -0.03
C VAL A 111 -3.27 -4.72 1.29
N THR A 112 -3.61 -5.36 2.41
CA THR A 112 -3.38 -4.86 3.78
C THR A 112 -2.23 -5.54 4.49
N GLU A 113 -1.85 -6.77 4.08
CA GLU A 113 -0.86 -7.59 4.77
C GLU A 113 0.41 -7.77 3.94
N ASN A 114 1.54 -7.76 4.63
CA ASN A 114 2.85 -7.98 3.99
C ASN A 114 3.00 -9.42 3.50
N ASN A 115 3.57 -9.59 2.30
CA ASN A 115 3.77 -10.88 1.64
C ASN A 115 2.50 -11.70 1.34
N LYS A 116 1.30 -11.19 1.63
CA LYS A 116 0.05 -11.84 1.25
C LYS A 116 -0.17 -11.75 -0.24
N GLU A 117 -0.47 -12.88 -0.86
CA GLU A 117 -0.73 -12.99 -2.29
C GLU A 117 -2.23 -13.01 -2.58
N ILE A 118 -2.64 -12.21 -3.55
CA ILE A 118 -4.02 -12.14 -4.04
C ILE A 118 -3.98 -12.47 -5.54
N VAL A 119 -4.59 -13.58 -5.93
CA VAL A 119 -4.75 -13.93 -7.34
C VAL A 119 -5.90 -13.10 -7.91
N LEU A 120 -5.59 -12.12 -8.74
CA LEU A 120 -6.59 -11.23 -9.33
C LEU A 120 -7.16 -11.79 -10.64
N LEU A 121 -6.29 -12.26 -11.55
CA LEU A 121 -6.71 -12.91 -12.80
C LEU A 121 -6.12 -14.30 -12.88
N ARG A 122 -6.96 -15.27 -13.19
CA ARG A 122 -6.53 -16.66 -13.39
C ARG A 122 -6.15 -16.92 -14.83
N GLY A 123 -5.10 -17.71 -15.03
CA GLY A 123 -4.72 -18.20 -16.35
C GLY A 123 -5.77 -19.16 -16.93
N GLY A 124 -5.91 -19.14 -18.23
CA GLY A 124 -6.79 -20.07 -18.95
C GLY A 124 -6.36 -21.51 -18.76
N LEU A 125 -7.30 -22.43 -18.67
CA LEU A 125 -7.03 -23.87 -18.55
C LEU A 125 -6.50 -24.44 -19.86
N GLY A 126 -5.53 -25.34 -19.76
CA GLY A 126 -5.03 -26.11 -20.91
C GLY A 126 -6.08 -27.03 -21.48
N GLY A 127 -6.08 -27.16 -22.81
CA GLY A 127 -6.96 -28.06 -23.51
C GLY A 127 -6.55 -29.52 -23.32
N ARG A 128 -7.50 -30.44 -23.32
CA ARG A 128 -7.23 -31.85 -23.16
C ARG A 128 -6.72 -32.50 -24.46
N GLY A 129 -5.74 -33.39 -24.35
CA GLY A 129 -5.20 -34.17 -25.42
C GLY A 129 -6.16 -35.30 -25.85
N ASN A 130 -5.88 -35.91 -27.01
CA ASN A 130 -6.73 -36.95 -27.54
C ASN A 130 -6.77 -38.24 -26.68
N CYS A 131 -5.75 -38.46 -25.86
CA CYS A 131 -5.75 -39.59 -24.92
C CYS A 131 -6.92 -39.53 -23.93
N TYR A 132 -7.32 -38.34 -23.50
CA TYR A 132 -8.44 -38.14 -22.61
C TYR A 132 -9.79 -38.56 -23.18
N PHE A 133 -9.96 -38.48 -24.53
CA PHE A 133 -11.20 -38.79 -25.23
C PHE A 133 -11.28 -40.24 -25.68
N LYS A 134 -10.29 -41.05 -25.32
CA LYS A 134 -10.29 -42.49 -25.64
C LYS A 134 -11.38 -43.20 -24.87
N SER A 135 -12.22 -43.97 -25.58
CA SER A 135 -13.30 -44.75 -24.99
C SER A 135 -13.44 -46.10 -25.74
N PRO A 136 -14.22 -47.06 -25.19
CA PRO A 136 -14.49 -48.34 -25.88
C PRO A 136 -15.07 -48.17 -27.30
N THR A 137 -15.90 -47.16 -27.48
CA THR A 137 -16.55 -46.83 -28.77
C THR A 137 -15.69 -45.91 -29.64
N ASN A 138 -14.78 -45.12 -29.07
CA ASN A 138 -13.85 -44.24 -29.79
C ASN A 138 -12.41 -44.52 -29.34
N ARG A 139 -11.81 -45.56 -29.94
CA ARG A 139 -10.45 -46.05 -29.54
C ARG A 139 -9.31 -45.15 -30.06
N THR A 140 -9.54 -44.35 -31.12
CA THR A 140 -8.51 -43.52 -31.75
C THR A 140 -9.04 -42.12 -32.07
N PRO A 141 -9.35 -41.28 -31.04
CA PRO A 141 -9.79 -39.90 -31.25
C PRO A 141 -8.71 -39.10 -31.99
N ARG A 142 -9.11 -38.41 -33.07
CA ARG A 142 -8.23 -37.54 -33.88
C ARG A 142 -8.39 -36.06 -33.58
N TYR A 143 -9.05 -35.74 -32.49
CA TYR A 143 -9.30 -34.36 -32.03
C TYR A 143 -8.74 -34.14 -30.63
N SER A 144 -8.47 -32.91 -30.32
CA SER A 144 -8.08 -32.44 -29.01
C SER A 144 -8.84 -31.15 -28.68
N GLN A 145 -8.83 -30.76 -27.46
CA GLN A 145 -9.48 -29.53 -27.01
C GLN A 145 -8.50 -28.34 -27.10
N ASN A 146 -8.99 -27.18 -27.53
CA ASN A 146 -8.24 -25.95 -27.46
C ASN A 146 -8.12 -25.51 -26.00
N GLY A 147 -7.04 -24.83 -25.67
CA GLY A 147 -6.92 -24.17 -24.38
C GLY A 147 -7.95 -23.04 -24.25
N ILE A 148 -8.35 -22.76 -23.02
CA ILE A 148 -9.24 -21.64 -22.69
C ILE A 148 -8.44 -20.35 -22.74
N PRO A 149 -8.94 -19.24 -23.32
CA PRO A 149 -8.27 -17.95 -23.26
C PRO A 149 -8.18 -17.46 -21.80
N GLY A 150 -7.13 -16.73 -21.50
CA GLY A 150 -6.98 -16.03 -20.23
C GLY A 150 -7.89 -14.81 -20.15
N GLU A 151 -7.95 -14.22 -18.97
CA GLU A 151 -8.74 -13.04 -18.66
C GLU A 151 -7.95 -11.76 -18.96
N GLU A 152 -8.66 -10.71 -19.38
CA GLU A 152 -8.11 -9.37 -19.56
C GLU A 152 -8.93 -8.36 -18.76
N MET A 153 -8.24 -7.47 -18.05
CA MET A 153 -8.89 -6.45 -17.25
C MET A 153 -8.05 -5.17 -17.19
N VAL A 154 -8.72 -4.03 -17.19
CA VAL A 154 -8.12 -2.74 -16.86
C VAL A 154 -8.51 -2.41 -15.43
N ILE A 155 -7.49 -2.25 -14.59
CA ILE A 155 -7.67 -1.90 -13.18
C ILE A 155 -7.11 -0.53 -12.90
N THR A 156 -7.52 0.01 -11.77
CA THR A 156 -6.91 1.16 -11.14
C THR A 156 -6.38 0.75 -9.77
N LEU A 157 -5.12 1.07 -9.51
CA LEU A 157 -4.55 0.99 -8.19
C LEU A 157 -4.72 2.34 -7.50
N GLU A 158 -5.24 2.34 -6.31
CA GLU A 158 -5.37 3.50 -5.43
C GLU A 158 -4.67 3.19 -4.11
N LEU A 159 -3.66 3.99 -3.77
CA LEU A 159 -2.96 3.87 -2.50
C LEU A 159 -3.71 4.65 -1.43
N LYS A 160 -4.36 3.92 -0.52
CA LYS A 160 -5.18 4.52 0.53
C LYS A 160 -4.37 5.00 1.75
N ILE A 161 -3.18 4.50 2.00
CA ILE A 161 -2.35 4.90 3.14
C ILE A 161 -1.46 6.05 2.71
N LEU A 162 -1.64 7.20 3.35
CA LEU A 162 -0.81 8.38 3.11
C LEU A 162 0.45 8.36 3.97
N ALA A 163 0.30 8.03 5.26
CA ALA A 163 1.40 7.97 6.20
C ALA A 163 1.05 7.11 7.42
N ASP A 164 2.09 6.59 8.07
CA ASP A 164 1.95 5.87 9.34
C ASP A 164 1.64 6.84 10.48
N VAL A 165 2.18 8.08 10.40
CA VAL A 165 2.02 9.13 11.40
C VAL A 165 1.56 10.43 10.75
N GLY A 166 0.45 10.98 11.21
CA GLY A 166 -0.05 12.30 10.82
C GLY A 166 0.31 13.37 11.83
N LEU A 167 0.99 14.45 11.40
CA LEU A 167 1.29 15.60 12.25
C LEU A 167 0.08 16.53 12.34
N VAL A 168 -0.36 16.81 13.54
CA VAL A 168 -1.47 17.71 13.86
C VAL A 168 -0.95 18.83 14.77
N GLY A 169 -1.24 20.07 14.43
CA GLY A 169 -0.80 21.19 15.26
C GLY A 169 -1.09 22.53 14.63
N PHE A 170 -1.06 23.59 15.44
CA PHE A 170 -1.28 24.96 14.99
C PHE A 170 -0.25 25.43 13.96
N PRO A 171 -0.55 26.48 13.17
CA PRO A 171 0.47 27.17 12.41
C PRO A 171 1.66 27.53 13.32
N ASN A 172 2.87 27.46 12.79
CA ASN A 172 4.11 27.75 13.51
C ASN A 172 4.41 26.85 14.74
N ALA A 173 3.68 25.75 14.95
CA ALA A 173 4.02 24.76 15.97
C ALA A 173 5.32 23.99 15.66
N GLY A 174 5.93 24.18 14.49
CA GLY A 174 7.18 23.53 14.09
C GLY A 174 6.99 22.20 13.35
N LYS A 175 5.80 21.93 12.78
CA LYS A 175 5.51 20.67 12.08
C LYS A 175 6.49 20.41 10.93
N SER A 176 6.63 21.33 9.99
CA SER A 176 7.51 21.18 8.83
C SER A 176 8.99 21.13 9.23
N THR A 177 9.37 21.86 10.29
CA THR A 177 10.73 21.80 10.86
C THR A 177 11.00 20.43 11.49
N LEU A 178 10.04 19.90 12.25
CA LEU A 178 10.14 18.56 12.82
C LEU A 178 10.26 17.53 11.70
N LEU A 179 9.38 17.60 10.69
CA LEU A 179 9.42 16.68 9.56
C LEU A 179 10.81 16.71 8.88
N ALA A 180 11.36 17.90 8.62
CA ALA A 180 12.70 18.05 8.03
C ALA A 180 13.82 17.47 8.90
N SER A 181 13.71 17.56 10.24
CA SER A 181 14.74 17.10 11.17
C SER A 181 14.74 15.60 11.41
N ILE A 182 13.57 14.91 11.25
CA ILE A 182 13.48 13.46 11.48
C ILE A 182 13.63 12.63 10.22
N THR A 183 13.51 13.25 9.04
CA THR A 183 13.54 12.55 7.74
C THR A 183 14.96 12.49 7.17
N SER A 184 15.31 11.36 6.56
CA SER A 184 16.62 11.13 5.94
C SER A 184 16.80 11.84 4.59
N ALA A 185 15.71 12.18 3.94
CA ALA A 185 15.69 12.95 2.70
C ALA A 185 14.80 14.19 2.86
N LYS A 186 15.03 15.24 2.05
CA LYS A 186 14.14 16.42 2.07
C LYS A 186 12.69 15.98 1.92
N PRO A 187 11.79 16.44 2.80
CA PRO A 187 10.36 16.14 2.70
C PRO A 187 9.85 16.47 1.28
N LYS A 188 9.08 15.57 0.72
CA LYS A 188 8.52 15.75 -0.62
C LYS A 188 7.09 16.25 -0.49
N ILE A 189 6.76 17.24 -1.30
CA ILE A 189 5.39 17.73 -1.45
C ILE A 189 4.64 16.71 -2.31
N GLY A 190 3.61 16.09 -1.75
CA GLY A 190 2.73 15.20 -2.51
C GLY A 190 1.81 16.02 -3.41
N ASP A 191 1.87 15.80 -4.72
CA ASP A 191 0.98 16.45 -5.69
C ASP A 191 -0.26 15.57 -5.87
N TYR A 192 -1.30 15.86 -5.10
CA TYR A 192 -2.58 15.15 -5.19
C TYR A 192 -3.56 16.01 -5.99
N GLU A 193 -4.05 15.52 -7.13
CA GLU A 193 -4.98 16.23 -8.02
C GLU A 193 -6.28 16.70 -7.33
N PHE A 194 -6.56 16.13 -6.15
CA PHE A 194 -7.78 16.39 -5.37
C PHE A 194 -7.55 17.15 -4.06
N THR A 195 -6.32 17.61 -3.77
CA THR A 195 -6.03 18.41 -2.58
C THR A 195 -5.71 19.84 -2.95
N THR A 196 -6.44 20.79 -2.38
CA THR A 196 -6.10 22.23 -2.48
C THR A 196 -4.83 22.59 -1.70
N LEU A 197 -4.44 21.75 -0.73
CA LEU A 197 -3.23 21.87 0.07
C LEU A 197 -2.43 20.56 -0.03
N LYS A 198 -1.21 20.67 -0.53
CA LYS A 198 -0.30 19.52 -0.72
C LYS A 198 0.31 19.10 0.60
N PRO A 199 0.12 17.84 1.07
CA PRO A 199 0.80 17.36 2.27
C PRO A 199 2.30 17.19 2.03
N ASN A 200 3.09 17.54 3.04
CA ASN A 200 4.51 17.22 3.01
C ASN A 200 4.73 15.83 3.62
N LEU A 201 5.26 14.92 2.82
CA LEU A 201 5.58 13.56 3.25
C LEU A 201 7.07 13.41 3.52
N GLY A 202 7.40 12.72 4.59
CA GLY A 202 8.78 12.41 4.93
C GLY A 202 8.95 10.95 5.35
N ILE A 203 10.00 10.31 4.84
CA ILE A 203 10.40 8.96 5.24
C ILE A 203 11.38 9.08 6.39
N VAL A 204 11.02 8.48 7.51
CA VAL A 204 11.87 8.43 8.72
C VAL A 204 12.56 7.08 8.75
N GLU A 205 13.87 7.09 8.76
CA GLU A 205 14.68 5.90 8.97
C GLU A 205 14.79 5.61 10.48
N TYR A 206 14.60 4.34 10.81
CA TYR A 206 14.73 3.80 12.15
C TYR A 206 15.75 2.67 12.15
N LYS A 207 16.14 2.16 13.31
CA LYS A 207 17.14 1.09 13.50
C LYS A 207 16.91 -0.09 12.52
N ASP A 208 17.98 -0.75 12.10
CA ASP A 208 17.96 -1.93 11.22
C ASP A 208 17.29 -1.69 9.85
N PHE A 209 17.52 -0.53 9.22
CA PHE A 209 16.93 -0.14 7.92
C PHE A 209 15.41 -0.15 7.88
N LYS A 210 14.76 -0.11 9.03
CA LYS A 210 13.31 0.03 9.12
C LYS A 210 12.93 1.48 8.87
N THR A 211 11.76 1.66 8.27
CA THR A 211 11.29 3.00 7.91
C THR A 211 9.80 3.13 8.20
N PHE A 212 9.34 4.35 8.40
CA PHE A 212 7.93 4.71 8.47
C PHE A 212 7.71 6.09 7.86
N VAL A 213 6.49 6.36 7.41
CA VAL A 213 6.13 7.60 6.73
C VAL A 213 5.43 8.55 7.71
N VAL A 214 5.87 9.80 7.70
CA VAL A 214 5.25 10.89 8.46
C VAL A 214 4.69 11.92 7.49
N ALA A 215 3.44 12.34 7.69
CA ALA A 215 2.78 13.38 6.90
C ALA A 215 2.57 14.65 7.73
N ASP A 216 3.00 15.80 7.23
CA ASP A 216 2.53 17.10 7.70
C ASP A 216 1.21 17.40 7.00
N ILE A 217 0.13 17.45 7.78
CA ILE A 217 -1.23 17.66 7.29
C ILE A 217 -1.56 19.14 7.44
N PRO A 218 -1.38 19.98 6.39
CA PRO A 218 -1.70 21.39 6.45
C PRO A 218 -3.21 21.60 6.52
N GLY A 219 -3.67 22.59 7.27
CA GLY A 219 -5.05 23.08 7.18
C GLY A 219 -6.09 22.45 8.11
N ILE A 220 -5.69 21.65 9.12
CA ILE A 220 -6.66 21.14 10.12
C ILE A 220 -7.21 22.26 11.01
N ILE A 221 -6.57 23.44 11.13
CA ILE A 221 -6.82 24.38 12.22
C ILE A 221 -7.40 25.74 11.80
N GLU A 222 -7.29 26.17 10.56
CA GLU A 222 -7.83 27.48 10.15
C GLU A 222 -8.99 27.32 9.15
N GLY A 223 -10.22 27.38 9.67
CA GLY A 223 -11.41 27.51 8.86
C GLY A 223 -12.02 26.22 8.31
N ALA A 224 -11.63 25.06 8.80
CA ALA A 224 -12.24 23.78 8.43
C ALA A 224 -13.75 23.72 8.75
N SER A 225 -14.17 24.38 9.84
CA SER A 225 -15.59 24.50 10.22
C SER A 225 -16.39 25.53 9.44
N SER A 226 -15.75 26.43 8.68
CA SER A 226 -16.42 27.53 7.94
C SER A 226 -16.81 27.19 6.50
N GLY A 227 -16.79 25.93 6.10
CA GLY A 227 -17.42 25.48 4.83
C GLY A 227 -16.72 25.90 3.55
N LYS A 228 -15.55 26.53 3.58
CA LYS A 228 -14.77 26.86 2.39
C LYS A 228 -13.86 25.68 2.00
N GLY A 229 -14.44 24.65 1.39
CA GLY A 229 -13.80 23.91 0.32
C GLY A 229 -12.59 23.02 0.61
N LEU A 230 -12.30 22.63 1.86
CA LEU A 230 -11.37 21.53 2.13
C LEU A 230 -12.17 20.22 2.01
N GLY A 231 -12.17 19.68 0.80
CA GLY A 231 -13.06 18.61 0.41
C GLY A 231 -12.98 17.37 1.26
N HIS A 232 -14.08 16.64 1.36
CA HIS A 232 -14.22 15.30 1.94
C HIS A 232 -13.12 14.30 1.55
N TYR A 233 -12.35 14.59 0.50
CA TYR A 233 -11.25 13.76 0.02
C TYR A 233 -9.98 13.87 0.87
N PHE A 234 -9.64 15.09 1.35
CA PHE A 234 -8.50 15.30 2.25
C PHE A 234 -8.69 14.57 3.59
N LEU A 235 -9.92 14.49 4.06
CA LEU A 235 -10.35 13.83 5.29
C LEU A 235 -10.11 12.33 5.28
N ARG A 236 -10.36 11.69 4.16
CA ARG A 236 -10.04 10.28 3.98
C ARG A 236 -8.56 9.97 4.16
N HIS A 237 -7.67 10.94 3.95
CA HIS A 237 -6.24 10.74 4.13
C HIS A 237 -5.81 10.81 5.60
N VAL A 238 -6.47 11.63 6.41
CA VAL A 238 -6.23 11.67 7.86
C VAL A 238 -6.78 10.41 8.54
N GLU A 239 -7.92 9.92 8.08
CA GLU A 239 -8.51 8.65 8.51
C GLU A 239 -7.57 7.46 8.32
N ARG A 240 -6.59 7.56 7.44
CA ARG A 240 -5.70 6.47 7.03
C ARG A 240 -4.33 6.48 7.70
N ASN A 241 -4.06 7.41 8.60
CA ASN A 241 -2.87 7.37 9.43
C ASN A 241 -3.09 6.45 10.63
N SER A 242 -2.08 5.65 10.98
CA SER A 242 -2.18 4.73 12.13
C SER A 242 -2.08 5.45 13.46
N ILE A 243 -1.31 6.57 13.50
CA ILE A 243 -1.06 7.36 14.72
C ILE A 243 -1.20 8.84 14.39
N LEU A 244 -1.73 9.61 15.33
CA LEU A 244 -1.75 11.06 15.27
C LEU A 244 -0.74 11.65 16.25
N LEU A 245 0.09 12.59 15.78
CA LEU A 245 1.07 13.29 16.58
C LEU A 245 0.64 14.75 16.76
N PHE A 246 0.16 15.09 17.96
CA PHE A 246 -0.20 16.46 18.31
C PHE A 246 1.05 17.25 18.66
N LEU A 247 1.40 18.23 17.84
CA LEU A 247 2.56 19.08 18.02
C LEU A 247 2.14 20.45 18.57
N ILE A 248 2.57 20.78 19.80
CA ILE A 248 2.20 22.02 20.50
C ILE A 248 3.48 22.75 20.92
N SER A 249 3.60 24.03 20.58
CA SER A 249 4.77 24.84 20.96
C SER A 249 4.78 25.13 22.46
N ALA A 250 5.96 25.02 23.08
CA ALA A 250 6.20 25.36 24.50
C ALA A 250 5.90 26.83 24.87
N GLU A 251 5.74 27.70 23.86
CA GLU A 251 5.41 29.14 24.04
C GLU A 251 3.98 29.38 24.54
N HIS A 252 3.14 28.36 24.54
CA HIS A 252 1.71 28.48 24.82
C HIS A 252 1.25 27.55 25.94
N ASP A 253 0.02 27.75 26.39
CA ASP A 253 -0.65 26.83 27.30
C ASP A 253 -0.92 25.49 26.56
N ILE A 254 -0.18 24.44 26.95
CA ILE A 254 -0.15 23.16 26.26
C ILE A 254 -1.50 22.46 26.34
N TYR A 255 -2.09 22.40 27.53
CA TYR A 255 -3.33 21.69 27.77
C TYR A 255 -4.52 22.36 27.06
N LYS A 256 -4.60 23.67 27.14
CA LYS A 256 -5.66 24.45 26.46
C LYS A 256 -5.57 24.28 24.95
N ARG A 257 -4.36 24.36 24.38
CA ARG A 257 -4.14 24.16 22.94
C ARG A 257 -4.49 22.73 22.50
N PHE A 258 -4.13 21.73 23.30
CA PHE A 258 -4.52 20.35 23.03
C PHE A 258 -6.03 20.16 22.98
N LEU A 259 -6.78 20.75 23.92
CA LEU A 259 -8.25 20.68 23.93
C LEU A 259 -8.87 21.30 22.68
N ILE A 260 -8.38 22.47 22.25
CA ILE A 260 -8.86 23.14 21.03
C ILE A 260 -8.62 22.23 19.80
N LEU A 261 -7.41 21.66 19.66
CA LEU A 261 -7.09 20.73 18.58
C LEU A 261 -8.01 19.52 18.60
N LYS A 262 -8.26 18.96 19.76
CA LYS A 262 -9.14 17.81 19.94
C LYS A 262 -10.59 18.13 19.54
N GLU A 263 -11.11 19.29 19.93
CA GLU A 263 -12.45 19.74 19.56
C GLU A 263 -12.58 19.99 18.05
N GLU A 264 -11.58 20.58 17.42
CA GLU A 264 -11.58 20.79 15.96
C GLU A 264 -11.58 19.47 15.20
N MET A 265 -10.79 18.49 15.67
CA MET A 265 -10.81 17.16 15.08
C MET A 265 -12.15 16.46 15.26
N LEU A 266 -12.81 16.59 16.42
CA LEU A 266 -14.14 16.07 16.67
C LEU A 266 -15.20 16.65 15.72
N LYS A 267 -15.15 17.96 15.48
CA LYS A 267 -16.04 18.63 14.54
C LYS A 267 -15.82 18.14 13.10
N PHE A 268 -14.63 17.69 12.83
CA PHE A 268 -14.19 17.28 11.51
C PHE A 268 -14.55 15.81 11.21
N ASN A 269 -14.09 14.87 12.02
CA ASN A 269 -14.47 13.46 12.01
C ASN A 269 -14.28 12.84 13.40
N PRO A 270 -15.37 12.43 14.06
CA PRO A 270 -15.30 11.78 15.38
C PRO A 270 -14.42 10.53 15.42
N GLU A 271 -14.34 9.75 14.32
CA GLU A 271 -13.54 8.52 14.23
C GLU A 271 -12.03 8.75 14.37
N LEU A 272 -11.56 10.00 14.17
CA LEU A 272 -10.14 10.33 14.34
C LEU A 272 -9.68 10.25 15.79
N LEU A 273 -10.59 10.36 16.74
CA LEU A 273 -10.25 10.29 18.17
C LEU A 273 -10.11 8.86 18.68
N ASP A 274 -10.62 7.88 17.95
CA ASP A 274 -10.43 6.46 18.29
C ASP A 274 -9.02 5.98 17.97
N LYS A 275 -8.24 6.80 17.25
CA LYS A 275 -6.86 6.49 16.90
C LYS A 275 -5.91 6.70 18.08
N LYS A 276 -4.85 5.91 18.07
CA LYS A 276 -3.72 6.14 18.98
C LYS A 276 -3.11 7.51 18.70
N PHE A 277 -2.84 8.28 19.74
CA PHE A 277 -2.21 9.58 19.59
C PHE A 277 -1.08 9.80 20.61
N ILE A 278 -0.14 10.66 20.25
CA ILE A 278 0.98 11.09 21.09
C ILE A 278 0.96 12.61 21.13
N VAL A 279 1.15 13.19 22.32
CA VAL A 279 1.30 14.64 22.50
C VAL A 279 2.78 14.98 22.58
N VAL A 280 3.21 15.94 21.78
CA VAL A 280 4.61 16.38 21.70
C VAL A 280 4.69 17.88 21.89
N ILE A 281 5.52 18.30 22.83
CA ILE A 281 5.87 19.70 23.06
C ILE A 281 7.07 20.03 22.21
N SER A 282 6.90 20.94 21.26
CA SER A 282 7.97 21.44 20.41
C SER A 282 8.62 22.69 21.01
N LYS A 283 9.79 23.06 20.50
CA LYS A 283 10.54 24.27 20.86
C LYS A 283 10.90 24.33 22.36
N ILE A 284 11.24 23.18 22.96
CA ILE A 284 11.64 23.12 24.37
C ILE A 284 12.95 23.89 24.63
N ASP A 285 13.70 24.20 23.60
CA ASP A 285 14.90 25.02 23.62
C ASP A 285 14.62 26.46 24.08
N LEU A 286 13.41 26.98 23.91
CA LEU A 286 13.01 28.31 24.40
C LEU A 286 12.84 28.38 25.90
N ILE A 287 12.77 27.22 26.58
CA ILE A 287 12.71 27.16 28.05
C ILE A 287 14.11 26.96 28.61
N GLU A 288 14.49 27.79 29.58
CA GLU A 288 15.74 27.65 30.30
C GLU A 288 15.92 26.25 30.88
N VAL A 289 17.11 25.69 30.73
CA VAL A 289 17.43 24.31 31.16
C VAL A 289 17.04 24.03 32.61
N SER A 290 17.26 25.01 33.49
CA SER A 290 16.91 24.96 34.93
C SER A 290 15.41 24.84 35.21
N LYS A 291 14.56 25.33 34.29
CA LYS A 291 13.10 25.37 34.45
C LYS A 291 12.39 24.24 33.70
N ARG A 292 13.10 23.49 32.82
CA ARG A 292 12.50 22.45 31.99
C ARG A 292 11.86 21.31 32.77
N SER A 293 12.52 20.84 33.82
CA SER A 293 11.99 19.77 34.67
C SER A 293 10.67 20.18 35.34
N LEU A 294 10.64 21.35 35.96
CA LEU A 294 9.43 21.88 36.60
C LEU A 294 8.29 22.09 35.59
N PHE A 295 8.61 22.59 34.39
CA PHE A 295 7.64 22.77 33.32
C PHE A 295 7.04 21.42 32.91
N LEU A 296 7.87 20.40 32.64
CA LEU A 296 7.41 19.08 32.25
C LEU A 296 6.60 18.39 33.36
N ASP A 297 6.97 18.52 34.60
CA ASP A 297 6.21 18.00 35.75
C ASP A 297 4.82 18.63 35.85
N LYS A 298 4.72 19.94 35.61
CA LYS A 298 3.43 20.63 35.54
C LYS A 298 2.56 20.08 34.40
N VAL A 299 3.11 20.00 33.19
CA VAL A 299 2.37 19.51 32.03
C VAL A 299 1.94 18.05 32.23
N ASN A 300 2.82 17.18 32.74
CA ASN A 300 2.48 15.77 33.00
C ASN A 300 1.35 15.62 34.04
N LYS A 301 1.27 16.50 35.02
CA LYS A 301 0.15 16.52 35.99
C LYS A 301 -1.18 16.88 35.31
N GLU A 302 -1.18 17.80 34.34
CA GLU A 302 -2.37 18.21 33.61
C GLU A 302 -2.88 17.10 32.68
N PHE A 303 -1.97 16.35 32.02
CA PHE A 303 -2.32 15.29 31.08
C PHE A 303 -2.61 13.92 31.72
N LYS A 304 -2.39 13.75 33.03
CA LYS A 304 -2.68 12.55 33.86
C LYS A 304 -2.22 11.21 33.21
N SER A 305 -2.99 10.69 32.27
CA SER A 305 -2.77 9.37 31.63
C SER A 305 -2.17 9.44 30.22
N ILE A 306 -2.01 10.65 29.67
CA ILE A 306 -1.51 10.82 28.29
C ILE A 306 0.01 10.99 28.32
N SER A 307 0.72 10.18 27.54
CA SER A 307 2.17 10.31 27.43
C SER A 307 2.54 11.55 26.63
N VAL A 308 3.20 12.50 27.31
CA VAL A 308 3.73 13.72 26.69
C VAL A 308 5.24 13.59 26.48
N LEU A 309 5.72 13.97 25.31
CA LEU A 309 7.14 14.06 24.97
C LEU A 309 7.52 15.51 24.72
N ALA A 310 8.74 15.89 25.07
CA ALA A 310 9.28 17.22 24.77
C ALA A 310 10.46 17.09 23.82
N LEU A 311 10.51 17.97 22.82
CA LEU A 311 11.59 17.97 21.83
C LEU A 311 11.94 19.38 21.35
N SER A 312 13.13 19.48 20.76
CA SER A 312 13.53 20.60 19.93
C SER A 312 14.07 20.09 18.60
N SER A 313 13.43 20.47 17.51
CA SER A 313 13.88 20.12 16.15
C SER A 313 15.16 20.88 15.76
N ILE A 314 15.46 22.01 16.41
CA ILE A 314 16.65 22.82 16.11
C ILE A 314 17.89 22.22 16.79
N THR A 315 17.75 21.81 18.06
CA THR A 315 18.86 21.24 18.84
C THR A 315 18.93 19.72 18.77
N ASN A 316 18.03 19.08 18.04
CA ASN A 316 17.86 17.62 17.92
C ASN A 316 17.54 16.92 19.25
N LEU A 317 17.17 17.66 20.28
CA LEU A 317 16.83 17.13 21.61
C LEU A 317 15.52 16.34 21.55
N GLY A 318 15.51 15.10 22.04
CA GLY A 318 14.31 14.24 22.13
C GLY A 318 13.84 13.60 20.84
N LEU A 319 14.51 13.79 19.69
CA LEU A 319 14.10 13.23 18.41
C LEU A 319 14.21 11.69 18.38
N ASP A 320 15.29 11.12 18.93
CA ASP A 320 15.46 9.66 19.00
C ASP A 320 14.42 9.01 19.92
N THR A 321 14.11 9.65 21.04
CA THR A 321 13.04 9.21 21.95
C THR A 321 11.68 9.22 21.25
N LEU A 322 11.42 10.23 20.41
CA LEU A 322 10.21 10.28 19.58
C LEU A 322 10.16 9.14 18.59
N LYS A 323 11.26 8.90 17.84
CA LYS A 323 11.35 7.78 16.87
C LYS A 323 11.11 6.43 17.55
N ASP A 324 11.76 6.18 18.70
CA ASP A 324 11.58 4.95 19.49
C ASP A 324 10.12 4.78 19.95
N LYS A 325 9.47 5.86 20.39
CA LYS A 325 8.07 5.83 20.84
C LYS A 325 7.11 5.56 19.69
N LEU A 326 7.28 6.27 18.57
CA LEU A 326 6.47 6.07 17.35
C LEU A 326 6.59 4.64 16.87
N TRP A 327 7.81 4.11 16.77
CA TRP A 327 8.04 2.73 16.35
C TRP A 327 7.37 1.70 17.26
N LYS A 328 7.45 1.89 18.58
CA LYS A 328 6.77 0.99 19.54
C LYS A 328 5.25 1.00 19.35
N VAL A 329 4.65 2.19 19.18
CA VAL A 329 3.19 2.31 19.03
C VAL A 329 2.71 1.75 17.69
N LEU A 330 3.47 1.95 16.61
CA LEU A 330 3.17 1.38 15.28
C LEU A 330 3.16 -0.15 15.32
N ASN A 331 4.14 -0.77 15.97
CA ASN A 331 4.25 -2.23 16.01
C ASN A 331 3.37 -2.89 17.09
N SER A 332 2.94 -2.17 18.12
CA SER A 332 1.99 -2.72 19.09
C SER A 332 0.58 -2.90 18.52
N ALA A 333 0.28 -2.31 17.37
CA ALA A 333 -0.98 -2.50 16.65
C ALA A 333 -0.98 -3.75 15.74
N GLN A 334 0.16 -4.43 15.57
CA GLN A 334 0.27 -5.63 14.73
C GLN A 334 0.17 -6.96 15.54
N ILE A 335 -0.03 -6.87 16.86
CA ILE A 335 -0.05 -8.04 17.76
C ILE A 335 -1.48 -8.36 18.27
N GLU A 336 -2.47 -7.55 17.94
CA GLU A 336 -3.90 -7.82 18.11
C GLU A 336 -4.53 -8.16 16.75
#